data_3981f5e429af87243af39624ac894690
#
_entry.id   3981f5e429af87243af39624ac894690
#
_cell.length_a   1.000
_cell.length_b   1.000
_cell.length_c   1.000
_cell.angle_alpha   90.00
_cell.angle_beta   90.00
_cell.angle_gamma   90.00
#
_symmetry.space_group_name_H-M   'P 1'
#
loop_
_entity.id
_entity.type
_entity.pdbx_description
1 polymer ?
#
loop_
_entity_poly.entity_id
_entity_poly.type
_entity_poly.pdbx_seq_one_letter_code
_entity_poly.pdbx_strand_id
1 'polypeptide(L)'
;MKAMVLCAGFGTRLGDLTREIPKPMLPVGEHPLLAYLLGHLHTHGFADIAVNLHFRPEAIRGAFGDGSRWGLRLHYSEEPSLLGTAGGVKNLEGYFRDQPSFLIQYGDILTDHDLTSLVRFHHQRNALATLLVHPRPRSNSAVTLDSEGRIIGFLERPSDEHRTGVSTPWVNSGICIASPELLDHIPAGKPADLPRDVFVPLVATRRLFAMPLEGFRCAIDSPERLSQARAALAENQCRVQPLILAPRESVP
;
A
#
# COMPACT_ATOMS: atom_id res chain seq x y z
N MET A 1 13.43 9.52 -2.25
CA MET A 1 12.27 9.15 -3.10
C MET A 1 11.01 9.31 -2.27
N LYS A 2 9.90 9.70 -2.87
CA LYS A 2 8.62 9.89 -2.17
C LYS A 2 7.80 8.60 -2.12
N ALA A 3 6.96 8.48 -1.09
CA ALA A 3 6.02 7.37 -0.97
C ALA A 3 4.62 7.89 -0.63
N MET A 4 3.61 7.07 -0.93
CA MET A 4 2.23 7.25 -0.48
C MET A 4 1.77 6.03 0.31
N VAL A 5 1.20 6.26 1.49
CA VAL A 5 0.52 5.24 2.27
C VAL A 5 -0.99 5.53 2.24
N LEU A 6 -1.76 4.59 1.69
CA LEU A 6 -3.21 4.73 1.51
C LEU A 6 -3.96 4.35 2.80
N CYS A 7 -4.37 5.35 3.56
CA CYS A 7 -4.96 5.20 4.90
C CYS A 7 -6.41 5.67 5.03
N ALA A 8 -7.05 6.20 3.98
CA ALA A 8 -8.38 6.81 4.06
C ALA A 8 -9.54 5.83 4.28
N GLY A 9 -9.34 4.52 4.13
CA GLY A 9 -10.39 3.51 4.23
C GLY A 9 -10.98 3.34 5.63
N PHE A 10 -12.29 3.09 5.74
CA PHE A 10 -12.99 2.86 7.01
C PHE A 10 -12.59 1.58 7.76
N GLY A 11 -12.05 0.58 7.08
CA GLY A 11 -11.68 -0.70 7.70
C GLY A 11 -12.87 -1.56 8.18
N THR A 12 -14.07 -1.39 7.63
CA THR A 12 -15.34 -1.97 8.09
C THR A 12 -15.34 -3.48 8.33
N ARG A 13 -14.49 -4.24 7.62
CA ARG A 13 -14.35 -5.70 7.80
C ARG A 13 -13.74 -6.13 9.15
N LEU A 14 -13.14 -5.20 9.88
CA LEU A 14 -12.60 -5.42 11.23
C LEU A 14 -13.64 -5.16 12.34
N GLY A 15 -14.88 -4.78 11.96
CA GLY A 15 -16.00 -4.62 12.88
C GLY A 15 -15.71 -3.63 14.01
N ASP A 16 -15.92 -4.07 15.24
CA ASP A 16 -15.77 -3.23 16.44
C ASP A 16 -14.34 -2.71 16.63
N LEU A 17 -13.33 -3.40 16.11
CA LEU A 17 -11.92 -2.99 16.24
C LEU A 17 -11.63 -1.64 15.55
N THR A 18 -12.40 -1.29 14.53
CA THR A 18 -12.22 -0.03 13.76
C THR A 18 -13.36 0.96 13.96
N ARG A 19 -14.25 0.73 14.92
CA ARG A 19 -15.36 1.66 15.23
C ARG A 19 -14.81 3.00 15.77
N GLU A 20 -13.84 2.93 16.66
CA GLU A 20 -13.25 4.07 17.38
C GLU A 20 -11.82 4.41 16.94
N ILE A 21 -11.15 3.48 16.28
CA ILE A 21 -9.74 3.58 15.92
C ILE A 21 -9.58 3.39 14.42
N PRO A 22 -8.99 4.35 13.67
CA PRO A 22 -8.73 4.13 12.25
C PRO A 22 -7.79 2.95 12.05
N LYS A 23 -8.04 2.17 11.00
CA LYS A 23 -7.34 0.91 10.72
C LYS A 23 -5.80 1.01 10.81
N PRO A 24 -5.14 2.06 10.29
CA PRO A 24 -3.69 2.23 10.42
C PRO A 24 -3.20 2.40 11.87
N MET A 25 -4.11 2.75 12.79
CA MET A 25 -3.80 2.92 14.21
C MET A 25 -4.09 1.68 15.06
N LEU A 26 -4.54 0.58 14.44
CA LEU A 26 -4.72 -0.68 15.16
C LEU A 26 -3.38 -1.16 15.72
N PRO A 27 -3.33 -1.56 17.01
CA PRO A 27 -2.10 -2.05 17.62
C PRO A 27 -1.72 -3.42 17.05
N VAL A 28 -0.50 -3.52 16.53
CA VAL A 28 0.13 -4.76 16.08
C VAL A 28 1.34 -4.97 17.00
N GLY A 29 1.17 -5.70 18.09
CA GLY A 29 2.10 -5.69 19.21
C GLY A 29 2.00 -4.37 19.99
N GLU A 30 3.14 -3.78 20.30
CA GLU A 30 3.22 -2.55 21.13
C GLU A 30 2.97 -1.26 20.35
N HIS A 31 3.00 -1.31 19.02
CA HIS A 31 2.89 -0.12 18.16
C HIS A 31 1.72 -0.22 17.18
N PRO A 32 1.18 0.91 16.71
CA PRO A 32 0.17 0.90 15.66
C PRO A 32 0.75 0.40 14.33
N LEU A 33 -0.09 -0.20 13.50
CA LEU A 33 0.30 -0.72 12.19
C LEU A 33 1.10 0.32 11.37
N LEU A 34 0.63 1.57 11.33
CA LEU A 34 1.27 2.64 10.56
C LEU A 34 2.71 2.90 11.02
N ALA A 35 3.04 2.69 12.31
CA ALA A 35 4.41 2.85 12.79
C ALA A 35 5.37 1.84 12.15
N TYR A 36 4.91 0.60 11.92
CA TYR A 36 5.70 -0.42 11.20
C TYR A 36 5.84 -0.08 9.73
N LEU A 37 4.76 0.38 9.08
CA LEU A 37 4.81 0.77 7.66
C LEU A 37 5.77 1.94 7.43
N LEU A 38 5.68 2.98 8.25
CA LEU A 38 6.56 4.15 8.16
C LEU A 38 8.02 3.79 8.48
N GLY A 39 8.24 2.93 9.50
CA GLY A 39 9.57 2.44 9.84
C GLY A 39 10.19 1.64 8.70
N HIS A 40 9.42 0.75 8.08
CA HIS A 40 9.88 -0.01 6.93
C HIS A 40 10.23 0.89 5.73
N LEU A 41 9.36 1.84 5.40
CA LEU A 41 9.63 2.83 4.36
C LEU A 41 10.90 3.64 4.65
N HIS A 42 11.07 4.08 5.90
CA HIS A 42 12.26 4.84 6.32
C HIS A 42 13.55 4.03 6.16
N THR A 43 13.54 2.76 6.56
CA THR A 43 14.69 1.84 6.40
C THR A 43 15.12 1.70 4.94
N HIS A 44 14.18 1.82 3.99
CA HIS A 44 14.44 1.77 2.54
C HIS A 44 14.63 3.16 1.90
N GLY A 45 14.87 4.22 2.69
CA GLY A 45 15.22 5.55 2.19
C GLY A 45 14.03 6.39 1.71
N PHE A 46 12.79 6.01 2.06
CA PHE A 46 11.62 6.84 1.84
C PHE A 46 11.40 7.76 3.06
N ALA A 47 11.95 8.96 3.01
CA ALA A 47 11.84 9.94 4.10
C ALA A 47 10.73 10.98 3.89
N ASP A 48 10.15 11.05 2.71
CA ASP A 48 9.14 12.02 2.30
C ASP A 48 7.87 11.25 1.93
N ILE A 49 6.89 11.22 2.85
CA ILE A 49 5.77 10.27 2.78
C ILE A 49 4.45 11.02 2.85
N ALA A 50 3.61 10.83 1.84
CA ALA A 50 2.23 11.28 1.88
C ALA A 50 1.32 10.20 2.49
N VAL A 51 0.35 10.63 3.30
CA VAL A 51 -0.66 9.76 3.91
C VAL A 51 -2.03 10.38 3.66
N ASN A 52 -2.92 9.69 2.93
CA ASN A 52 -4.28 10.16 2.78
C ASN A 52 -5.13 9.74 3.98
N LEU A 53 -5.98 10.65 4.40
CA LEU A 53 -6.78 10.52 5.62
C LEU A 53 -8.26 10.78 5.31
N HIS A 54 -9.16 10.08 6.00
CA HIS A 54 -10.59 10.35 5.96
C HIS A 54 -11.22 10.11 7.35
N PHE A 55 -11.17 8.89 7.83
CA PHE A 55 -11.75 8.52 9.12
C PHE A 55 -10.80 8.84 10.27
N ARG A 56 -11.25 9.68 11.22
CA ARG A 56 -10.49 10.11 12.41
C ARG A 56 -9.06 10.55 12.10
N PRO A 57 -8.87 11.56 11.22
CA PRO A 57 -7.54 12.01 10.79
C PRO A 57 -6.68 12.52 11.96
N GLU A 58 -7.30 13.07 13.00
CA GLU A 58 -6.64 13.58 14.20
C GLU A 58 -5.89 12.50 14.97
N ALA A 59 -6.36 11.25 14.96
CA ALA A 59 -5.69 10.14 15.64
C ALA A 59 -4.33 9.82 15.01
N ILE A 60 -4.23 9.94 13.68
CA ILE A 60 -2.96 9.72 12.96
C ILE A 60 -2.07 10.96 13.09
N ARG A 61 -2.61 12.16 12.87
CA ARG A 61 -1.83 13.42 13.01
C ARG A 61 -1.27 13.59 14.42
N GLY A 62 -2.07 13.31 15.45
CA GLY A 62 -1.65 13.42 16.85
C GLY A 62 -0.55 12.42 17.22
N ALA A 63 -0.56 11.22 16.65
CA ALA A 63 0.45 10.21 16.93
C ALA A 63 1.78 10.46 16.21
N PHE A 64 1.73 10.93 14.95
CA PHE A 64 2.91 10.99 14.10
C PHE A 64 3.41 12.42 13.84
N GLY A 65 2.59 13.47 14.09
CA GLY A 65 2.97 14.86 13.85
C GLY A 65 3.40 15.08 12.39
N ASP A 66 4.46 15.85 12.20
CA ASP A 66 5.08 16.08 10.89
C ASP A 66 6.15 15.02 10.53
N GLY A 67 6.41 14.06 11.40
CA GLY A 67 7.40 13.00 11.22
C GLY A 67 8.84 13.40 11.55
N SER A 68 9.13 14.67 11.80
CA SER A 68 10.49 15.20 11.95
C SER A 68 11.32 14.52 13.04
N ARG A 69 10.69 14.09 14.14
CA ARG A 69 11.36 13.37 15.23
C ARG A 69 11.98 12.01 14.83
N TRP A 70 11.59 11.47 13.67
CA TRP A 70 12.17 10.24 13.11
C TRP A 70 12.94 10.49 11.80
N GLY A 71 13.21 11.76 11.45
CA GLY A 71 13.84 12.10 10.18
C GLY A 71 12.93 11.95 8.96
N LEU A 72 11.61 11.86 9.18
CA LEU A 72 10.59 11.83 8.13
C LEU A 72 9.99 13.22 7.88
N ARG A 73 9.39 13.40 6.71
CA ARG A 73 8.45 14.46 6.39
C ARG A 73 7.12 13.84 6.01
N LEU A 74 6.12 13.97 6.88
CA LEU A 74 4.78 13.44 6.64
C LEU A 74 3.89 14.54 6.04
N HIS A 75 3.37 14.26 4.86
CA HIS A 75 2.40 15.10 4.18
C HIS A 75 1.01 14.46 4.25
N TYR A 76 0.06 15.11 4.90
CA TYR A 76 -1.29 14.59 5.07
C TYR A 76 -2.24 15.18 4.03
N SER A 77 -2.91 14.29 3.28
CA SER A 77 -3.97 14.64 2.34
C SER A 77 -5.31 14.20 2.89
N GLU A 78 -6.12 15.14 3.34
CA GLU A 78 -7.43 14.85 3.89
C GLU A 78 -8.48 14.77 2.78
N GLU A 79 -9.27 13.70 2.79
CA GLU A 79 -10.32 13.44 1.82
C GLU A 79 -11.69 13.69 2.46
N PRO A 80 -12.43 14.77 2.10
CA PRO A 80 -13.78 15.01 2.62
C PRO A 80 -14.76 13.88 2.25
N SER A 81 -14.52 13.23 1.13
CA SER A 81 -15.18 12.01 0.69
C SER A 81 -14.14 11.05 0.13
N LEU A 82 -14.39 9.73 0.24
CA LEU A 82 -13.45 8.73 -0.24
C LEU A 82 -13.23 8.83 -1.76
N LEU A 83 -11.98 9.06 -2.14
CA LEU A 83 -11.57 9.17 -3.53
C LEU A 83 -11.19 7.81 -4.17
N GLY A 84 -11.14 6.73 -3.38
CA GLY A 84 -10.60 5.45 -3.80
C GLY A 84 -9.07 5.46 -3.89
N THR A 85 -8.48 4.32 -4.20
CA THR A 85 -7.01 4.16 -4.16
C THR A 85 -6.29 4.98 -5.22
N ALA A 86 -6.82 5.07 -6.44
CA ALA A 86 -6.25 5.89 -7.51
C ALA A 86 -6.57 7.36 -7.32
N GLY A 87 -7.81 7.70 -6.94
CA GLY A 87 -8.22 9.09 -6.73
C GLY A 87 -7.41 9.76 -5.61
N GLY A 88 -7.11 9.05 -4.51
CA GLY A 88 -6.22 9.55 -3.46
C GLY A 88 -4.81 9.86 -3.96
N VAL A 89 -4.25 9.01 -4.84
CA VAL A 89 -2.96 9.28 -5.51
C VAL A 89 -3.06 10.49 -6.43
N LYS A 90 -4.12 10.57 -7.25
CA LYS A 90 -4.34 11.70 -8.17
C LYS A 90 -4.49 13.03 -7.45
N ASN A 91 -5.13 13.03 -6.28
CA ASN A 91 -5.28 14.23 -5.45
C ASN A 91 -3.94 14.84 -5.02
N LEU A 92 -2.87 14.04 -5.03
CA LEU A 92 -1.50 14.43 -4.71
C LEU A 92 -0.61 14.50 -5.96
N GLU A 93 -1.17 14.70 -7.15
CA GLU A 93 -0.42 14.73 -8.40
C GLU A 93 0.77 15.70 -8.34
N GLY A 94 0.58 16.94 -7.91
CA GLY A 94 1.64 17.93 -7.78
C GLY A 94 2.75 17.54 -6.80
N TYR A 95 2.44 16.69 -5.82
CA TYR A 95 3.44 16.19 -4.88
C TYR A 95 4.36 15.13 -5.51
N PHE A 96 3.85 14.33 -6.46
CA PHE A 96 4.60 13.22 -7.06
C PHE A 96 5.19 13.55 -8.44
N ARG A 97 4.70 14.57 -9.13
CA ARG A 97 5.02 14.83 -10.54
C ARG A 97 6.51 15.01 -10.83
N ASP A 98 7.26 15.61 -9.91
CA ASP A 98 8.70 15.91 -10.07
C ASP A 98 9.62 14.75 -9.67
N GLN A 99 9.07 13.59 -9.33
CA GLN A 99 9.87 12.45 -8.91
C GLN A 99 10.26 11.56 -10.10
N PRO A 100 11.42 10.91 -10.11
CA PRO A 100 11.72 9.88 -11.12
C PRO A 100 10.76 8.69 -11.01
N SER A 101 10.33 8.37 -9.79
CA SER A 101 9.31 7.38 -9.44
C SER A 101 8.88 7.57 -8.00
N PHE A 102 7.76 6.99 -7.60
CA PHE A 102 7.26 7.02 -6.23
C PHE A 102 6.62 5.67 -5.84
N LEU A 103 6.63 5.38 -4.56
CA LEU A 103 6.00 4.16 -4.04
C LEU A 103 4.56 4.44 -3.63
N ILE A 104 3.68 3.48 -3.87
CA ILE A 104 2.32 3.42 -3.35
C ILE A 104 2.17 2.15 -2.54
N GLN A 105 1.76 2.27 -1.28
CA GLN A 105 1.50 1.15 -0.38
C GLN A 105 0.13 1.29 0.27
N TYR A 106 -0.64 0.22 0.28
CA TYR A 106 -1.89 0.19 1.02
C TYR A 106 -1.58 0.16 2.52
N GLY A 107 -2.27 1.02 3.28
CA GLY A 107 -2.05 1.23 4.71
C GLY A 107 -2.45 0.07 5.62
N ASP A 108 -2.83 -1.07 5.03
CA ASP A 108 -3.16 -2.30 5.73
C ASP A 108 -2.20 -3.46 5.43
N ILE A 109 -1.14 -3.23 4.67
CA ILE A 109 -0.19 -4.27 4.26
C ILE A 109 1.08 -4.20 5.11
N LEU A 110 1.23 -5.14 6.03
CA LEU A 110 2.48 -5.38 6.75
C LEU A 110 3.36 -6.32 5.91
N THR A 111 4.62 -5.92 5.68
CA THR A 111 5.59 -6.71 4.90
C THR A 111 7.01 -6.32 5.28
N ASP A 112 7.95 -7.22 5.12
CA ASP A 112 9.40 -7.00 5.23
C ASP A 112 10.14 -7.20 3.89
N HIS A 113 9.41 -7.14 2.77
CA HIS A 113 10.01 -7.20 1.43
C HIS A 113 11.02 -6.07 1.21
N ASP A 114 12.14 -6.38 0.54
CA ASP A 114 13.14 -5.36 0.18
C ASP A 114 12.60 -4.38 -0.88
N LEU A 115 12.11 -3.23 -0.42
CA LEU A 115 11.60 -2.17 -1.30
C LEU A 115 12.68 -1.56 -2.20
N THR A 116 13.96 -1.65 -1.80
CA THR A 116 15.08 -1.17 -2.62
C THR A 116 15.23 -2.03 -3.88
N SER A 117 15.02 -3.34 -3.75
CA SER A 117 15.04 -4.27 -4.89
C SER A 117 13.89 -3.99 -5.86
N LEU A 118 12.70 -3.67 -5.34
CA LEU A 118 11.53 -3.30 -6.15
C LEU A 118 11.77 -2.01 -6.95
N VAL A 119 12.36 -0.99 -6.32
CA VAL A 119 12.73 0.28 -6.99
C VAL A 119 13.73 0.01 -8.11
N ARG A 120 14.78 -0.77 -7.84
CA ARG A 120 15.79 -1.14 -8.84
C ARG A 120 15.18 -1.86 -10.03
N PHE A 121 14.32 -2.84 -9.77
CA PHE A 121 13.61 -3.59 -10.83
C PHE A 121 12.76 -2.66 -11.70
N HIS A 122 12.01 -1.74 -11.08
CA HIS A 122 11.17 -0.76 -11.78
C HIS A 122 11.99 0.08 -12.77
N HIS A 123 13.11 0.65 -12.32
CA HIS A 123 13.96 1.49 -13.16
C HIS A 123 14.62 0.70 -14.31
N GLN A 124 15.05 -0.54 -14.06
CA GLN A 124 15.64 -1.39 -15.11
C GLN A 124 14.68 -1.73 -16.25
N ARG A 125 13.36 -1.72 -15.98
CA ARG A 125 12.31 -2.06 -16.96
C ARG A 125 11.71 -0.85 -17.65
N ASN A 126 12.07 0.38 -17.28
CA ASN A 126 11.40 1.60 -17.73
C ASN A 126 9.87 1.46 -17.63
N ALA A 127 9.42 0.91 -16.52
CA ALA A 127 8.03 0.55 -16.30
C ALA A 127 7.16 1.77 -16.02
N LEU A 128 5.89 1.71 -16.40
CA LEU A 128 4.87 2.67 -15.98
C LEU A 128 4.46 2.42 -14.52
N ALA A 129 4.30 1.15 -14.17
CA ALA A 129 4.22 0.70 -12.80
C ALA A 129 4.81 -0.70 -12.65
N THR A 130 5.34 -0.99 -11.46
CA THR A 130 5.82 -2.32 -11.05
C THR A 130 5.12 -2.71 -9.77
N LEU A 131 4.32 -3.76 -9.82
CA LEU A 131 3.53 -4.26 -8.70
C LEU A 131 4.27 -5.38 -7.99
N LEU A 132 4.18 -5.43 -6.66
CA LEU A 132 4.47 -6.66 -5.93
C LEU A 132 3.29 -7.63 -6.09
N VAL A 133 3.60 -8.88 -6.37
CA VAL A 133 2.63 -9.98 -6.44
C VAL A 133 3.02 -11.11 -5.50
N HIS A 134 2.04 -11.84 -5.00
CA HIS A 134 2.28 -13.02 -4.16
C HIS A 134 1.33 -14.15 -4.56
N PRO A 135 1.70 -15.42 -4.32
CA PRO A 135 0.83 -16.53 -4.63
C PRO A 135 -0.33 -16.60 -3.63
N ARG A 136 -1.55 -16.68 -4.14
CA ARG A 136 -2.76 -16.90 -3.33
C ARG A 136 -3.86 -17.53 -4.17
N PRO A 137 -4.34 -18.73 -3.82
CA PRO A 137 -5.52 -19.29 -4.44
C PRO A 137 -6.75 -18.47 -4.02
N ARG A 138 -7.61 -18.14 -4.96
CA ARG A 138 -8.87 -17.38 -4.76
C ARG A 138 -8.66 -16.05 -4.04
N SER A 139 -8.41 -15.02 -4.80
CA SER A 139 -8.26 -13.64 -4.33
C SER A 139 -9.11 -12.69 -5.18
N ASN A 140 -9.19 -11.42 -4.76
CA ASN A 140 -9.87 -10.36 -5.50
C ASN A 140 -9.18 -9.98 -6.81
N SER A 141 -7.94 -10.42 -7.04
CA SER A 141 -7.24 -10.19 -8.30
C SER A 141 -6.62 -11.49 -8.83
N ALA A 142 -6.36 -11.54 -10.14
CA ALA A 142 -5.53 -12.54 -10.78
C ALA A 142 -4.61 -11.83 -11.77
N VAL A 143 -3.28 -12.04 -11.64
CA VAL A 143 -2.26 -11.35 -12.43
C VAL A 143 -1.48 -12.39 -13.22
N THR A 144 -1.49 -12.28 -14.55
CA THR A 144 -0.75 -13.17 -15.43
C THR A 144 0.53 -12.50 -15.90
N LEU A 145 1.64 -13.18 -15.78
CA LEU A 145 2.98 -12.68 -16.12
C LEU A 145 3.57 -13.46 -17.30
N ASP A 146 4.36 -12.77 -18.12
CA ASP A 146 5.30 -13.43 -19.02
C ASP A 146 6.62 -13.78 -18.31
N SER A 147 7.54 -14.39 -19.05
CA SER A 147 8.85 -14.81 -18.52
C SER A 147 9.75 -13.66 -18.07
N GLU A 148 9.46 -12.43 -18.48
CA GLU A 148 10.22 -11.23 -18.08
C GLU A 148 9.59 -10.48 -16.89
N GLY A 149 8.48 -11.01 -16.33
CA GLY A 149 7.72 -10.39 -15.26
C GLY A 149 6.80 -9.26 -15.74
N ARG A 150 6.55 -9.15 -17.07
CA ARG A 150 5.58 -8.21 -17.61
C ARG A 150 4.17 -8.72 -17.34
N ILE A 151 3.28 -7.83 -16.94
CA ILE A 151 1.87 -8.16 -16.75
C ILE A 151 1.20 -8.22 -18.13
N ILE A 152 0.74 -9.42 -18.51
CA ILE A 152 0.04 -9.70 -19.77
C ILE A 152 -1.46 -9.93 -19.54
N GLY A 153 -1.90 -10.04 -18.30
CA GLY A 153 -3.30 -10.14 -17.91
C GLY A 153 -3.51 -9.68 -16.48
N PHE A 154 -4.58 -8.94 -16.24
CA PHE A 154 -4.98 -8.50 -14.91
C PHE A 154 -6.51 -8.55 -14.79
N LEU A 155 -7.01 -9.35 -13.87
CA LEU A 155 -8.43 -9.40 -13.52
C LEU A 155 -8.60 -8.87 -12.10
N GLU A 156 -9.51 -7.92 -11.93
CA GLU A 156 -9.89 -7.40 -10.62
C GLU A 156 -11.34 -7.77 -10.32
N ARG A 157 -11.55 -8.43 -9.18
CA ARG A 157 -12.84 -8.98 -8.72
C ARG A 157 -13.57 -9.77 -9.83
N PRO A 158 -12.89 -10.71 -10.49
CA PRO A 158 -13.50 -11.47 -11.55
C PRO A 158 -14.64 -12.33 -11.02
N SER A 159 -15.71 -12.48 -11.81
CA SER A 159 -16.71 -13.52 -11.58
C SER A 159 -16.09 -14.90 -11.77
N ASP A 160 -16.77 -15.95 -11.29
CA ASP A 160 -16.27 -17.32 -11.46
C ASP A 160 -16.15 -17.69 -12.95
N GLU A 161 -16.99 -17.18 -13.82
CA GLU A 161 -16.92 -17.33 -15.26
C GLU A 161 -15.63 -16.74 -15.85
N HIS A 162 -15.27 -15.52 -15.43
CA HIS A 162 -14.04 -14.86 -15.88
C HIS A 162 -12.76 -15.50 -15.32
N ARG A 163 -12.86 -16.30 -14.28
CA ARG A 163 -11.74 -17.10 -13.74
C ARG A 163 -11.52 -18.40 -14.52
N THR A 164 -12.54 -18.85 -15.25
CA THR A 164 -12.45 -20.10 -16.02
C THR A 164 -11.37 -19.95 -17.10
N GLY A 165 -10.36 -20.83 -17.04
CA GLY A 165 -9.22 -20.81 -17.98
C GLY A 165 -8.05 -19.90 -17.58
N VAL A 166 -8.15 -19.11 -16.50
CA VAL A 166 -7.04 -18.31 -15.98
C VAL A 166 -6.29 -19.13 -14.92
N SER A 167 -5.13 -19.67 -15.32
CA SER A 167 -4.24 -20.40 -14.42
C SER A 167 -3.05 -19.52 -14.04
N THR A 168 -3.19 -18.78 -12.96
CA THR A 168 -2.09 -18.01 -12.37
C THR A 168 -2.17 -18.06 -10.84
N PRO A 169 -1.03 -18.26 -10.14
CA PRO A 169 -1.00 -18.16 -8.69
C PRO A 169 -0.96 -16.71 -8.21
N TRP A 170 -0.61 -15.75 -9.08
CA TRP A 170 -0.25 -14.40 -8.69
C TRP A 170 -1.45 -13.50 -8.45
N VAL A 171 -1.39 -12.76 -7.34
CA VAL A 171 -2.36 -11.72 -7.00
C VAL A 171 -1.64 -10.43 -6.62
N ASN A 172 -2.30 -9.28 -6.79
CA ASN A 172 -1.77 -7.98 -6.40
C ASN A 172 -1.57 -7.91 -4.87
N SER A 173 -0.37 -7.50 -4.45
CA SER A 173 0.00 -7.39 -3.04
C SER A 173 -0.40 -6.07 -2.38
N GLY A 174 -0.83 -5.06 -3.15
CA GLY A 174 -1.17 -3.73 -2.65
C GLY A 174 0.05 -2.82 -2.43
N ILE A 175 1.17 -3.11 -3.09
CA ILE A 175 2.38 -2.30 -3.09
C ILE A 175 2.89 -2.20 -4.53
N CYS A 176 3.23 -0.98 -4.97
CA CYS A 176 3.84 -0.77 -6.28
C CYS A 176 4.76 0.45 -6.30
N ILE A 177 5.70 0.44 -7.24
CA ILE A 177 6.42 1.64 -7.68
C ILE A 177 5.74 2.14 -8.96
N ALA A 178 5.55 3.45 -9.07
CA ALA A 178 4.95 4.10 -10.21
C ALA A 178 5.85 5.20 -10.76
N SER A 179 5.92 5.31 -12.08
CA SER A 179 6.43 6.49 -12.76
C SER A 179 5.40 7.63 -12.68
N PRO A 180 5.78 8.90 -12.66
CA PRO A 180 4.84 10.03 -12.64
C PRO A 180 3.84 10.03 -13.82
N GLU A 181 4.23 9.46 -14.93
CA GLU A 181 3.36 9.27 -16.12
C GLU A 181 2.09 8.45 -15.78
N LEU A 182 2.13 7.57 -14.76
CA LEU A 182 0.93 6.86 -14.30
C LEU A 182 -0.20 7.81 -13.92
N LEU A 183 0.12 8.99 -13.39
CA LEU A 183 -0.85 10.00 -12.96
C LEU A 183 -1.73 10.50 -14.12
N ASP A 184 -1.23 10.47 -15.37
CA ASP A 184 -1.99 10.88 -16.55
C ASP A 184 -3.09 9.88 -16.92
N HIS A 185 -2.98 8.65 -16.43
CA HIS A 185 -3.95 7.57 -16.62
C HIS A 185 -4.99 7.47 -15.50
N ILE A 186 -4.89 8.29 -14.46
CA ILE A 186 -5.87 8.32 -13.38
C ILE A 186 -6.94 9.37 -13.68
N PRO A 187 -8.23 8.99 -13.70
CA PRO A 187 -9.31 9.94 -13.90
C PRO A 187 -9.31 11.05 -12.84
N ALA A 188 -9.38 12.31 -13.26
CA ALA A 188 -9.48 13.45 -12.36
C ALA A 188 -10.91 13.68 -11.88
N GLY A 189 -11.07 14.25 -10.67
CA GLY A 189 -12.33 14.77 -10.15
C GLY A 189 -13.40 13.72 -9.78
N LYS A 190 -13.06 12.43 -9.75
CA LYS A 190 -13.97 11.35 -9.34
C LYS A 190 -13.23 10.24 -8.59
N PRO A 191 -13.94 9.48 -7.74
CA PRO A 191 -13.37 8.30 -7.12
C PRO A 191 -12.90 7.28 -8.16
N ALA A 192 -11.69 6.75 -7.96
CA ALA A 192 -11.10 5.74 -8.83
C ALA A 192 -10.26 4.74 -8.03
N ASP A 193 -10.18 3.51 -8.53
CA ASP A 193 -9.46 2.40 -7.90
C ASP A 193 -8.27 1.99 -8.75
N LEU A 194 -7.07 1.88 -8.15
CA LEU A 194 -5.83 1.55 -8.87
C LEU A 194 -5.93 0.23 -9.66
N PRO A 195 -6.34 -0.90 -9.07
CA PRO A 195 -6.44 -2.15 -9.82
C PRO A 195 -7.44 -2.06 -10.98
N ARG A 196 -8.66 -1.66 -10.71
CA ARG A 196 -9.76 -1.70 -11.68
C ARG A 196 -9.66 -0.63 -12.75
N ASP A 197 -9.43 0.62 -12.32
CA ASP A 197 -9.60 1.78 -13.20
C ASP A 197 -8.29 2.22 -13.85
N VAL A 198 -7.14 1.71 -13.35
CA VAL A 198 -5.81 2.06 -13.85
C VAL A 198 -5.05 0.84 -14.35
N PHE A 199 -4.78 -0.15 -13.51
CA PHE A 199 -3.91 -1.27 -13.92
C PHE A 199 -4.54 -2.16 -14.98
N VAL A 200 -5.83 -2.52 -14.85
CA VAL A 200 -6.51 -3.36 -15.84
C VAL A 200 -6.44 -2.72 -17.25
N PRO A 201 -6.82 -1.45 -17.47
CA PRO A 201 -6.68 -0.81 -18.78
C PRO A 201 -5.23 -0.72 -19.27
N LEU A 202 -4.28 -0.53 -18.38
CA LEU A 202 -2.88 -0.31 -18.73
C LEU A 202 -2.13 -1.59 -19.12
N VAL A 203 -2.70 -2.78 -18.95
CA VAL A 203 -2.10 -4.04 -19.45
C VAL A 203 -1.77 -3.93 -20.94
N ALA A 204 -2.64 -3.27 -21.73
CA ALA A 204 -2.45 -3.08 -23.16
C ALA A 204 -1.19 -2.27 -23.52
N THR A 205 -0.69 -1.43 -22.62
CA THR A 205 0.53 -0.63 -22.85
C THR A 205 1.81 -1.47 -22.84
N ARG A 206 1.76 -2.69 -22.29
CA ARG A 206 2.91 -3.58 -22.06
C ARG A 206 4.03 -2.96 -21.21
N ARG A 207 3.71 -1.91 -20.44
CA ARG A 207 4.63 -1.21 -19.51
C ARG A 207 4.31 -1.46 -18.04
N LEU A 208 3.39 -2.38 -17.76
CA LEU A 208 3.17 -2.88 -16.40
C LEU A 208 4.02 -4.12 -16.15
N PHE A 209 4.71 -4.14 -15.03
CA PHE A 209 5.52 -5.26 -14.59
C PHE A 209 5.10 -5.70 -13.20
N ALA A 210 5.50 -6.90 -12.82
CA ALA A 210 5.34 -7.41 -11.48
C ALA A 210 6.61 -8.11 -11.01
N MET A 211 6.84 -8.01 -9.71
CA MET A 211 7.92 -8.69 -9.01
C MET A 211 7.29 -9.58 -7.94
N PRO A 212 7.66 -10.87 -7.85
CA PRO A 212 7.27 -11.71 -6.73
C PRO A 212 7.71 -11.11 -5.40
N LEU A 213 6.79 -11.07 -4.45
CA LEU A 213 7.10 -10.63 -3.09
C LEU A 213 7.87 -11.76 -2.38
N GLU A 214 8.98 -11.40 -1.79
CA GLU A 214 9.79 -12.24 -0.91
C GLU A 214 9.59 -11.80 0.55
N GLY A 215 9.78 -12.72 1.50
CA GLY A 215 9.58 -12.46 2.92
C GLY A 215 8.11 -12.51 3.36
N PHE A 216 7.84 -11.84 4.46
CA PHE A 216 6.51 -11.83 5.08
C PHE A 216 5.57 -10.83 4.41
N ARG A 217 4.32 -11.21 4.31
CA ARG A 217 3.24 -10.30 3.90
C ARG A 217 1.92 -10.68 4.57
N CYS A 218 1.28 -9.71 5.21
CA CYS A 218 -0.06 -9.84 5.75
C CYS A 218 -0.90 -8.60 5.45
N ALA A 219 -2.07 -8.78 4.83
CA ALA A 219 -3.09 -7.73 4.76
C ALA A 219 -3.96 -7.83 6.02
N ILE A 220 -3.95 -6.82 6.85
CA ILE A 220 -4.71 -6.78 8.10
C ILE A 220 -6.14 -6.35 7.79
N ASP A 221 -6.95 -7.26 7.28
CA ASP A 221 -8.33 -7.01 6.83
C ASP A 221 -9.38 -7.84 7.58
N SER A 222 -8.97 -8.63 8.57
CA SER A 222 -9.82 -9.36 9.51
C SER A 222 -9.14 -9.51 10.88
N PRO A 223 -9.91 -9.85 11.96
CA PRO A 223 -9.34 -10.13 13.29
C PRO A 223 -8.30 -11.25 13.27
N GLU A 224 -8.52 -12.31 12.49
CA GLU A 224 -7.59 -13.45 12.35
C GLU A 224 -6.27 -12.99 11.73
N ARG A 225 -6.33 -12.12 10.72
CA ARG A 225 -5.14 -11.57 10.09
C ARG A 225 -4.39 -10.60 10.98
N LEU A 226 -5.10 -9.84 11.82
CA LEU A 226 -4.46 -9.03 12.86
C LEU A 226 -3.71 -9.92 13.85
N SER A 227 -4.31 -11.03 14.28
CA SER A 227 -3.66 -12.01 15.17
C SER A 227 -2.44 -12.66 14.50
N GLN A 228 -2.55 -13.02 13.23
CA GLN A 228 -1.43 -13.55 12.43
C GLN A 228 -0.27 -12.55 12.34
N ALA A 229 -0.55 -11.26 12.09
CA ALA A 229 0.48 -10.23 12.03
C ALA A 229 1.20 -10.05 13.38
N ARG A 230 0.45 -10.07 14.49
CA ARG A 230 1.00 -10.01 15.85
C ARG A 230 1.93 -11.20 16.15
N ALA A 231 1.49 -12.40 15.84
CA ALA A 231 2.30 -13.60 16.00
C ALA A 231 3.59 -13.54 15.18
N ALA A 232 3.49 -13.14 13.91
CA ALA A 232 4.64 -13.04 13.02
C ALA A 232 5.71 -12.05 13.51
N LEU A 233 5.30 -10.92 14.09
CA LEU A 233 6.23 -9.97 14.71
C LEU A 233 6.87 -10.56 15.98
N ALA A 234 6.08 -11.18 16.86
CA ALA A 234 6.56 -11.78 18.10
C ALA A 234 7.55 -12.93 17.85
N GLU A 235 7.35 -13.70 16.78
CA GLU A 235 8.18 -14.84 16.39
C GLU A 235 9.30 -14.48 15.40
N ASN A 236 9.54 -13.18 15.13
CA ASN A 236 10.53 -12.70 14.14
C ASN A 236 10.36 -13.26 12.72
N GLN A 237 9.16 -13.66 12.34
CA GLN A 237 8.82 -14.06 10.97
C GLN A 237 8.65 -12.85 10.05
N CYS A 238 8.30 -11.67 10.62
CA CYS A 238 8.28 -10.38 9.95
C CYS A 238 9.33 -9.46 10.59
N ARG A 239 10.33 -9.05 9.82
CA ARG A 239 11.51 -8.34 10.32
C ARG A 239 11.45 -6.84 10.07
N VAL A 240 10.34 -6.21 10.44
CA VAL A 240 10.18 -4.76 10.35
C VAL A 240 10.36 -4.10 11.72
N GLN A 241 10.98 -2.93 11.72
CA GLN A 241 11.12 -2.11 12.93
C GLN A 241 10.08 -0.99 12.89
N PRO A 242 9.28 -0.81 13.95
CA PRO A 242 8.34 0.29 14.02
C PRO A 242 9.07 1.61 14.32
N LEU A 243 8.45 2.73 13.95
CA LEU A 243 8.80 4.00 14.58
C LEU A 243 8.39 3.95 16.06
N ILE A 244 9.31 4.26 16.96
CA ILE A 244 9.03 4.27 18.40
C ILE A 244 8.22 5.52 18.73
N LEU A 245 6.97 5.34 19.08
CA LEU A 245 6.09 6.41 19.57
C LEU A 245 6.38 6.68 21.04
N ALA A 246 6.33 7.94 21.46
CA ALA A 246 6.36 8.26 22.87
C ALA A 246 5.15 7.60 23.59
N PRO A 247 5.29 7.16 24.85
CA PRO A 247 4.16 6.71 25.64
C PRO A 247 3.06 7.78 25.59
N ARG A 248 1.81 7.37 25.40
CA ARG A 248 0.69 8.32 25.55
C ARG A 248 0.72 8.80 26.99
N GLU A 249 0.89 10.10 27.20
CA GLU A 249 0.61 10.68 28.50
C GLU A 249 -0.84 10.31 28.84
N SER A 250 -1.02 9.59 29.94
CA SER A 250 -2.35 9.32 30.47
C SER A 250 -2.96 10.68 30.80
N VAL A 251 -3.92 11.10 29.97
CA VAL A 251 -4.75 12.27 30.28
C VAL A 251 -5.47 11.95 31.59
N PRO A 252 -5.34 12.78 32.61
CA PRO A 252 -5.96 12.60 33.90
C PRO A 252 -7.50 12.63 33.83
#